data_489d86309b7f91701808f414f32535a6
#
_entry.id   489d86309b7f91701808f414f32535a6
#
_cell.length_a   1.000
_cell.length_b   1.000
_cell.length_c   1.000
_cell.angle_alpha   90.00
_cell.angle_beta   90.00
_cell.angle_gamma   90.00
#
_symmetry.space_group_name_H-M   'P 1'
#
loop_
_entity.id
_entity.type
_entity.pdbx_description
1 polymer ?
#
loop_
_entity_poly.entity_id
_entity_poly.type
_entity_poly.pdbx_seq_one_letter_code
_entity_poly.pdbx_strand_id
1 'polypeptide(L)'
;MAEFRRASQEQVNVFEVDDRYVFKHYFDGDELFARLKQYYNNQQYRFEVPSDEFADLRSFLADNGYGLVVVDVLDSFVVVVEKYTAHPDNIFKASVIQRSVDGYNCFLLKDQAAVEQAVQDGAVRLTETDLQNPF
;
A
#
# COMPACT_ATOMS: atom_id res chain seq x y z
N MET A 1 -21.85 -8.14 23.81
CA MET A 1 -20.87 -8.95 23.18
C MET A 1 -19.69 -8.14 22.75
N ALA A 2 -18.65 -8.19 23.53
CA ALA A 2 -17.47 -7.38 23.31
C ALA A 2 -16.72 -7.74 22.01
N GLU A 3 -16.78 -9.00 21.63
CA GLU A 3 -16.07 -9.49 20.46
C GLU A 3 -16.52 -8.84 19.16
N PHE A 4 -17.72 -8.34 19.10
CA PHE A 4 -18.22 -7.68 17.88
C PHE A 4 -17.47 -6.41 17.56
N ARG A 5 -16.96 -5.76 18.56
CA ARG A 5 -16.29 -4.48 18.36
C ARG A 5 -14.94 -4.63 17.72
N ARG A 6 -14.28 -5.76 17.97
CA ARG A 6 -12.97 -6.02 17.36
C ARG A 6 -13.07 -6.23 15.86
N ALA A 7 -14.21 -6.73 15.39
CA ALA A 7 -14.41 -6.94 13.97
C ALA A 7 -14.52 -5.64 13.19
N SER A 8 -14.67 -4.50 13.87
CA SER A 8 -14.81 -3.21 13.20
C SER A 8 -13.50 -2.46 13.00
N GLN A 9 -12.35 -3.09 13.28
CA GLN A 9 -11.08 -2.47 12.93
C GLN A 9 -10.97 -2.30 11.41
N GLU A 10 -10.51 -1.13 11.00
CA GLU A 10 -10.25 -0.88 9.59
C GLU A 10 -8.91 -1.49 9.22
N GLN A 11 -8.89 -2.32 8.19
CA GLN A 11 -7.68 -3.04 7.78
C GLN A 11 -6.85 -2.19 6.83
N VAL A 12 -5.55 -2.14 7.06
CA VAL A 12 -4.61 -1.41 6.23
C VAL A 12 -3.53 -2.39 5.78
N ASN A 13 -3.38 -2.56 4.48
CA ASN A 13 -2.34 -3.41 3.93
C ASN A 13 -0.98 -2.74 4.03
N VAL A 14 0.00 -3.51 4.50
CA VAL A 14 1.37 -3.05 4.70
C VAL A 14 2.29 -3.95 3.89
N PHE A 15 3.26 -3.34 3.22
CA PHE A 15 4.17 -4.06 2.36
C PHE A 15 5.59 -3.90 2.87
N GLU A 16 6.30 -5.01 3.01
CA GLU A 16 7.72 -4.95 3.38
C GLU A 16 8.55 -4.83 2.10
N VAL A 17 9.20 -3.68 1.92
CA VAL A 17 10.01 -3.40 0.75
C VAL A 17 11.27 -2.67 1.21
N ASP A 18 12.45 -3.14 0.77
CA ASP A 18 13.74 -2.51 1.08
C ASP A 18 13.97 -2.38 2.59
N ASP A 19 13.65 -3.42 3.35
CA ASP A 19 13.82 -3.49 4.81
C ASP A 19 12.98 -2.49 5.60
N ARG A 20 11.91 -2.01 4.99
CA ARG A 20 10.95 -1.12 5.64
C ARG A 20 9.56 -1.62 5.42
N TYR A 21 8.65 -1.17 6.28
CA TYR A 21 7.23 -1.40 6.10
C TYR A 21 6.61 -0.13 5.52
N VAL A 22 5.99 -0.26 4.36
CA VAL A 22 5.39 0.88 3.66
C VAL A 22 3.90 0.66 3.48
N PHE A 23 3.15 1.74 3.64
CA PHE A 23 1.70 1.68 3.45
C PHE A 23 1.15 3.06 3.15
N LYS A 24 -0.07 3.07 2.63
CA LYS A 24 -0.75 4.29 2.23
C LYS A 24 -2.18 4.21 2.71
N HIS A 25 -2.55 5.14 3.58
CA HIS A 25 -3.89 5.14 4.16
C HIS A 25 -4.19 6.52 4.73
N TYR A 26 -5.45 6.90 4.70
CA TYR A 26 -5.89 8.12 5.37
C TYR A 26 -6.33 7.77 6.80
N PHE A 27 -5.65 8.36 7.78
CA PHE A 27 -5.97 8.17 9.19
C PHE A 27 -6.71 9.39 9.70
N ASP A 28 -7.84 9.14 10.34
CA ASP A 28 -8.71 10.18 10.84
C ASP A 28 -8.27 10.60 12.25
N GLY A 29 -8.17 11.89 12.47
CA GLY A 29 -7.86 12.44 13.79
C GLY A 29 -6.48 13.07 13.88
N ASP A 30 -6.42 14.27 14.46
CA ASP A 30 -5.18 15.06 14.55
C ASP A 30 -4.15 14.41 15.47
N GLU A 31 -4.59 13.82 16.58
CA GLU A 31 -3.69 13.15 17.52
C GLU A 31 -3.02 11.95 16.89
N LEU A 32 -3.77 11.20 16.12
CA LEU A 32 -3.26 10.04 15.43
C LEU A 32 -2.21 10.44 14.41
N PHE A 33 -2.53 11.45 13.60
CA PHE A 33 -1.59 11.92 12.60
C PHE A 33 -0.34 12.53 13.25
N ALA A 34 -0.47 13.20 14.37
CA ALA A 34 0.69 13.76 15.07
C ALA A 34 1.71 12.66 15.43
N ARG A 35 1.24 11.48 15.81
CA ARG A 35 2.12 10.33 16.08
C ARG A 35 2.71 9.75 14.80
N LEU A 36 1.94 9.75 13.72
CA LEU A 36 2.34 9.11 12.46
C LEU A 36 3.21 9.97 11.57
N LYS A 37 3.19 11.29 11.74
CA LYS A 37 3.83 12.18 10.76
C LYS A 37 5.34 11.96 10.65
N GLN A 38 5.99 11.45 11.69
CA GLN A 38 7.42 11.14 11.62
C GLN A 38 7.76 10.06 10.60
N TYR A 39 6.77 9.24 10.25
CA TYR A 39 6.92 8.17 9.28
C TYR A 39 6.40 8.55 7.89
N TYR A 40 5.82 9.74 7.76
CA TYR A 40 5.18 10.12 6.51
C TYR A 40 6.17 10.75 5.53
N ASN A 41 6.25 10.16 4.33
CA ASN A 41 7.03 10.72 3.23
C ASN A 41 6.08 11.58 2.39
N ASN A 42 6.21 12.90 2.50
CA ASN A 42 5.30 13.82 1.83
C ASN A 42 5.63 14.04 0.34
N GLN A 43 6.75 13.51 -0.14
CA GLN A 43 7.07 13.54 -1.56
C GLN A 43 6.47 12.35 -2.29
N GLN A 44 6.40 11.20 -1.61
CA GLN A 44 5.85 9.97 -2.16
C GLN A 44 4.44 9.67 -1.66
N TYR A 45 3.94 10.46 -0.71
CA TYR A 45 2.59 10.35 -0.15
C TYR A 45 2.32 8.97 0.46
N ARG A 46 3.27 8.48 1.26
CA ARG A 46 3.15 7.18 1.93
C ARG A 46 3.86 7.19 3.27
N PHE A 47 3.52 6.20 4.10
CA PHE A 47 4.22 5.98 5.37
C PHE A 47 5.32 4.95 5.16
N GLU A 48 6.48 5.20 5.78
CA GLU A 48 7.64 4.32 5.75
C GLU A 48 8.11 4.12 7.18
N VAL A 49 8.05 2.88 7.66
CA VAL A 49 8.33 2.56 9.06
C VAL A 49 9.52 1.61 9.14
N PRO A 50 10.57 1.96 9.91
CA PRO A 50 11.69 1.03 10.12
C PRO A 50 11.22 -0.25 10.80
N SER A 51 11.89 -1.35 10.49
CA SER A 51 11.51 -2.67 11.00
C SER A 51 11.47 -2.73 12.51
N ASP A 52 12.40 -2.06 13.18
CA ASP A 52 12.50 -2.09 14.65
C ASP A 52 11.44 -1.24 15.35
N GLU A 53 10.71 -0.41 14.62
CA GLU A 53 9.65 0.43 15.19
C GLU A 53 8.26 -0.05 14.79
N PHE A 54 8.17 -1.01 13.88
CA PHE A 54 6.90 -1.42 13.31
C PHE A 54 5.96 -2.07 14.34
N ALA A 55 6.48 -2.93 15.20
CA ALA A 55 5.64 -3.64 16.17
C ALA A 55 4.95 -2.68 17.13
N ASP A 56 5.66 -1.67 17.60
CA ASP A 56 5.08 -0.67 18.50
C ASP A 56 4.03 0.17 17.79
N LEU A 57 4.31 0.57 16.57
CA LEU A 57 3.34 1.35 15.79
C LEU A 57 2.10 0.52 15.47
N ARG A 58 2.28 -0.75 15.15
CA ARG A 58 1.17 -1.66 14.88
C ARG A 58 0.23 -1.78 16.08
N SER A 59 0.81 -1.92 17.28
CA SER A 59 0.03 -1.98 18.51
C SER A 59 -0.72 -0.68 18.78
N PHE A 60 -0.05 0.44 18.59
CA PHE A 60 -0.66 1.75 18.77
C PHE A 60 -1.86 1.93 17.82
N LEU A 61 -1.69 1.58 16.57
CA LEU A 61 -2.77 1.73 15.59
C LEU A 61 -3.92 0.75 15.86
N ALA A 62 -3.61 -0.46 16.31
CA ALA A 62 -4.65 -1.41 16.69
C ALA A 62 -5.52 -0.86 17.82
N ASP A 63 -4.92 -0.21 18.79
CA ASP A 63 -5.65 0.42 19.89
C ASP A 63 -6.52 1.59 19.42
N ASN A 64 -6.24 2.12 18.25
CA ASN A 64 -6.98 3.24 17.66
C ASN A 64 -7.88 2.83 16.50
N GLY A 65 -8.16 1.56 16.35
CA GLY A 65 -9.14 1.07 15.38
C GLY A 65 -8.58 0.72 14.00
N TYR A 66 -7.24 0.63 13.86
CA TYR A 66 -6.62 0.31 12.58
C TYR A 66 -5.77 -0.93 12.70
N GLY A 67 -6.09 -1.96 11.91
CA GLY A 67 -5.33 -3.20 11.90
C GLY A 67 -4.34 -3.22 10.74
N LEU A 68 -3.05 -3.20 11.03
CA LEU A 68 -2.03 -3.31 9.99
C LEU A 68 -1.85 -4.77 9.61
N VAL A 69 -2.03 -5.07 8.34
CA VAL A 69 -1.91 -6.43 7.80
C VAL A 69 -0.70 -6.47 6.87
N VAL A 70 0.32 -7.22 7.26
CA VAL A 70 1.52 -7.38 6.43
C VAL A 70 1.20 -8.37 5.31
N VAL A 71 1.37 -7.91 4.08
CA VAL A 71 1.10 -8.72 2.89
C VAL A 71 2.31 -9.61 2.61
N ASP A 72 2.12 -10.92 2.60
CA ASP A 72 3.21 -11.88 2.41
C ASP A 72 3.71 -11.92 0.97
N VAL A 73 2.79 -11.96 0.02
CA VAL A 73 3.13 -12.07 -1.40
C VAL A 73 2.63 -10.84 -2.12
N LEU A 74 3.57 -10.03 -2.62
CA LEU A 74 3.26 -8.75 -3.23
C LEU A 74 2.70 -8.88 -4.66
N ASP A 75 2.97 -10.00 -5.33
CA ASP A 75 2.69 -10.16 -6.77
C ASP A 75 1.27 -9.80 -7.15
N SER A 76 0.30 -10.20 -6.33
CA SER A 76 -1.12 -9.96 -6.62
C SER A 76 -1.55 -8.51 -6.42
N PHE A 77 -0.67 -7.67 -5.87
CA PHE A 77 -0.95 -6.24 -5.65
C PHE A 77 -0.25 -5.35 -6.68
N VAL A 78 0.42 -5.95 -7.66
CA VAL A 78 1.19 -5.20 -8.66
C VAL A 78 0.46 -5.22 -10.00
N VAL A 79 0.35 -4.02 -10.60
CA VAL A 79 -0.14 -3.88 -11.98
C VAL A 79 0.93 -3.23 -12.83
N VAL A 80 0.85 -3.46 -14.13
CA VAL A 80 1.85 -3.03 -15.11
C VAL A 80 1.17 -2.19 -16.17
N VAL A 81 1.81 -1.07 -16.52
CA VAL A 81 1.35 -0.18 -17.57
C VAL A 81 2.52 0.09 -18.51
N GLU A 82 2.32 0.00 -19.81
CA GLU A 82 3.37 0.35 -20.76
C GLU A 82 3.77 1.82 -20.62
N LYS A 83 5.07 2.09 -20.72
CA LYS A 83 5.55 3.47 -20.71
C LYS A 83 5.00 4.23 -21.92
N TYR A 84 4.78 5.53 -21.71
CA TYR A 84 4.32 6.44 -22.76
C TYR A 84 2.91 6.16 -23.23
N THR A 85 2.13 5.40 -22.46
CA THR A 85 0.69 5.24 -22.70
C THR A 85 -0.09 5.98 -21.62
N ALA A 86 -1.39 6.13 -21.83
CA ALA A 86 -2.25 6.75 -20.83
C ALA A 86 -2.31 5.87 -19.57
N HIS A 87 -2.18 6.50 -18.41
CA HIS A 87 -2.26 5.79 -17.13
C HIS A 87 -3.72 5.69 -16.71
N PRO A 88 -4.09 4.58 -16.02
CA PRO A 88 -5.41 4.50 -15.39
C PRO A 88 -5.65 5.66 -14.43
N ASP A 89 -6.89 6.12 -14.37
CA ASP A 89 -7.26 7.18 -13.45
C ASP A 89 -6.99 6.76 -12.00
N ASN A 90 -6.48 7.70 -11.20
CA ASN A 90 -6.21 7.50 -9.78
C ASN A 90 -5.11 6.48 -9.46
N ILE A 91 -4.38 5.96 -10.46
CA ILE A 91 -3.35 4.94 -10.17
C ILE A 91 -2.26 5.49 -9.25
N PHE A 92 -1.90 6.76 -9.41
CA PHE A 92 -0.87 7.37 -8.57
C PHE A 92 -1.34 7.56 -7.13
N LYS A 93 -2.63 7.81 -6.92
CA LYS A 93 -3.21 7.90 -5.58
C LYS A 93 -3.28 6.55 -4.89
N ALA A 94 -3.51 5.50 -5.67
CA ALA A 94 -3.63 4.14 -5.16
C ALA A 94 -2.28 3.46 -5.00
N SER A 95 -1.24 3.97 -5.63
CA SER A 95 0.09 3.36 -5.66
C SER A 95 0.87 3.67 -4.39
N VAL A 96 1.38 2.63 -3.76
CA VAL A 96 2.30 2.77 -2.62
C VAL A 96 3.73 2.97 -3.13
N ILE A 97 4.14 2.20 -4.12
CA ILE A 97 5.46 2.32 -4.75
C ILE A 97 5.30 2.14 -6.25
N GLN A 98 6.10 2.89 -7.01
CA GLN A 98 6.20 2.76 -8.44
C GLN A 98 7.64 2.47 -8.83
N ARG A 99 7.86 1.51 -9.73
CA ARG A 99 9.18 1.22 -10.30
C ARG A 99 9.05 0.99 -11.79
N SER A 100 10.07 1.45 -12.52
CA SER A 100 10.14 1.22 -13.96
C SER A 100 10.98 0.00 -14.24
N VAL A 101 10.51 -0.87 -15.15
CA VAL A 101 11.22 -2.06 -15.58
C VAL A 101 11.11 -2.13 -17.10
N ASP A 102 12.25 -1.97 -17.79
CA ASP A 102 12.30 -1.97 -19.25
C ASP A 102 11.30 -0.98 -19.85
N GLY A 103 10.39 -1.42 -20.67
CA GLY A 103 9.37 -0.58 -21.28
C GLY A 103 8.10 -0.39 -20.46
N TYR A 104 8.11 -0.71 -19.16
CA TYR A 104 6.92 -0.74 -18.33
C TYR A 104 7.08 0.04 -17.04
N ASN A 105 5.97 0.54 -16.53
CA ASN A 105 5.84 1.06 -15.19
C ASN A 105 5.08 0.07 -14.34
N CYS A 106 5.65 -0.34 -13.21
CA CYS A 106 5.03 -1.27 -12.27
C CYS A 106 4.57 -0.51 -11.04
N PHE A 107 3.33 -0.76 -10.63
CA PHE A 107 2.72 -0.07 -9.49
C PHE A 107 2.31 -1.10 -8.44
N LEU A 108 2.82 -0.94 -7.23
CA LEU A 108 2.36 -1.71 -6.07
C LEU A 108 1.20 -0.95 -5.46
N LEU A 109 -0.01 -1.51 -5.57
CA LEU A 109 -1.22 -0.81 -5.17
C LEU A 109 -1.64 -1.18 -3.75
N LYS A 110 -2.35 -0.28 -3.11
CA LYS A 110 -2.64 -0.36 -1.67
C LYS A 110 -3.62 -1.47 -1.28
N ASP A 111 -4.50 -1.89 -2.20
CA ASP A 111 -5.47 -2.95 -1.93
C ASP A 111 -5.96 -3.58 -3.22
N GLN A 112 -6.73 -4.68 -3.09
CA GLN A 112 -7.24 -5.40 -4.26
C GLN A 112 -8.29 -4.60 -5.02
N ALA A 113 -9.06 -3.76 -4.35
CA ALA A 113 -10.03 -2.91 -5.02
C ALA A 113 -9.31 -1.96 -5.99
N ALA A 114 -8.18 -1.41 -5.58
CA ALA A 114 -7.35 -0.56 -6.44
C ALA A 114 -6.79 -1.35 -7.63
N VAL A 115 -6.38 -2.60 -7.42
CA VAL A 115 -5.90 -3.46 -8.50
C VAL A 115 -7.00 -3.69 -9.53
N GLU A 116 -8.20 -4.05 -9.07
CA GLU A 116 -9.31 -4.30 -9.97
C GLU A 116 -9.69 -3.05 -10.76
N GLN A 117 -9.71 -1.90 -10.11
CA GLN A 117 -10.01 -0.64 -10.79
C GLN A 117 -8.96 -0.32 -11.85
N ALA A 118 -7.69 -0.50 -11.55
CA ALA A 118 -6.61 -0.25 -12.50
C ALA A 118 -6.71 -1.17 -13.71
N VAL A 119 -7.06 -2.44 -13.49
CA VAL A 119 -7.22 -3.41 -14.57
C VAL A 119 -8.40 -3.04 -15.46
N GLN A 120 -9.50 -2.61 -14.86
CA GLN A 120 -10.65 -2.13 -15.65
C GLN A 120 -10.28 -0.93 -16.51
N ASP A 121 -9.36 -0.10 -16.05
CA ASP A 121 -8.91 1.10 -16.75
C ASP A 121 -7.73 0.84 -17.68
N GLY A 122 -7.34 -0.42 -17.89
CA GLY A 122 -6.37 -0.79 -18.92
C GLY A 122 -5.03 -1.32 -18.42
N ALA A 123 -4.76 -1.34 -17.12
CA ALA A 123 -3.54 -1.94 -16.60
C ALA A 123 -3.63 -3.47 -16.66
N VAL A 124 -2.47 -4.12 -16.60
CA VAL A 124 -2.37 -5.58 -16.64
C VAL A 124 -1.80 -6.05 -15.30
N ARG A 125 -2.34 -7.13 -14.76
CA ARG A 125 -1.81 -7.72 -13.52
C ARG A 125 -0.41 -8.28 -13.79
N LEU A 126 0.52 -8.03 -12.86
CA LEU A 126 1.87 -8.57 -12.98
C LEU A 126 1.84 -10.10 -13.17
N THR A 127 0.93 -10.77 -12.46
CA THR A 127 0.81 -12.23 -12.51
C THR A 127 0.40 -12.76 -13.88
N GLU A 128 -0.09 -11.91 -14.75
CA GLU A 128 -0.48 -12.26 -16.12
C GLU A 128 0.62 -11.90 -17.13
N THR A 129 1.78 -11.49 -16.66
CA THR A 129 2.93 -11.15 -17.50
C THR A 129 4.10 -12.07 -17.19
N ASP A 130 5.13 -12.02 -18.03
CA ASP A 130 6.39 -12.74 -17.78
C ASP A 130 7.39 -11.90 -16.97
N LEU A 131 7.00 -10.71 -16.54
CA LEU A 131 7.88 -9.83 -15.79
C LEU A 131 8.08 -10.34 -14.36
N GLN A 132 9.29 -10.15 -13.85
CA GLN A 132 9.58 -10.43 -12.45
C GLN A 132 9.10 -9.27 -11.59
N ASN A 133 8.69 -9.60 -10.38
CA ASN A 133 8.27 -8.59 -9.41
C ASN A 133 9.45 -7.70 -9.04
N PRO A 134 9.40 -6.38 -9.29
CA PRO A 134 10.51 -5.48 -9.02
C PRO A 134 10.57 -4.98 -7.57
N PHE A 135 9.61 -5.40 -6.72
CA PHE A 135 9.51 -4.88 -5.36
C PHE A 135 10.06 -5.79 -4.28
#